data_199dd42dfe5de36f0ddf07e522bfdd3f
#
_entry.id   199dd42dfe5de36f0ddf07e522bfdd3f
#
_cell.length_a   1.000
_cell.length_b   1.000
_cell.length_c   1.000
_cell.angle_alpha   90.00
_cell.angle_beta   90.00
_cell.angle_gamma   90.00
#
_symmetry.space_group_name_H-M   'P 1'
#
loop_
_entity.id
_entity.type
_entity.pdbx_description
1 polymer ?
#
loop_
_entity_poly.entity_id
_entity_poly.type
_entity_poly.pdbx_seq_one_letter_code
_entity_poly.pdbx_strand_id
1 'polypeptide(L)'
;MLYIKPLPSFFLTAMDRTPHRRQRISQTERVENTQRKLIDAALQLLHEEGFKGATLQAIARKAQVSLGALQHHFKTRDALMERLVQEIMEPLSAQGSIWPDRALPLPERAHDFVQRAWKNVFCTPHYQAAWSLFLGCKPSSALFAHINAQRVQVDHGFYAQFLQTFPEITDHHPHPQGVAITVFAAFRGAGVLELFDVTTTEREAFLGTLADTIAQAGQIAST
;
A
#
# COMPACT_ATOMS: atom_id res chain seq x y z
N MET A 1 59.24 -9.97 -59.81
CA MET A 1 58.94 -11.28 -59.24
C MET A 1 58.50 -11.03 -57.78
N LEU A 2 57.23 -10.75 -57.58
CA LEU A 2 56.63 -10.35 -56.30
C LEU A 2 55.96 -11.58 -55.71
N TYR A 3 56.41 -11.97 -54.53
CA TYR A 3 55.94 -13.12 -53.78
C TYR A 3 54.73 -12.71 -52.96
N ILE A 4 53.55 -13.23 -53.29
CA ILE A 4 52.33 -12.99 -52.53
C ILE A 4 52.17 -14.13 -51.50
N LYS A 5 52.23 -13.77 -50.22
CA LYS A 5 51.91 -14.69 -49.09
C LYS A 5 50.42 -14.93 -49.02
N PRO A 6 49.93 -16.15 -48.78
CA PRO A 6 48.52 -16.41 -48.51
C PRO A 6 48.14 -15.98 -47.09
N LEU A 7 46.97 -15.39 -46.95
CA LEU A 7 46.33 -15.01 -45.70
C LEU A 7 45.82 -16.26 -44.93
N PRO A 8 45.87 -16.25 -43.60
CA PRO A 8 45.35 -17.37 -42.81
C PRO A 8 43.83 -17.37 -42.75
N SER A 9 43.24 -18.53 -42.91
CA SER A 9 41.79 -18.80 -42.78
C SER A 9 41.30 -18.45 -41.37
N PHE A 10 40.43 -17.47 -41.26
CA PHE A 10 39.71 -17.15 -40.04
C PHE A 10 38.71 -18.28 -39.75
N PHE A 11 38.84 -18.88 -38.59
CA PHE A 11 37.93 -19.81 -37.98
C PHE A 11 36.53 -19.15 -37.86
N LEU A 12 35.52 -19.76 -38.49
CA LEU A 12 34.13 -19.52 -38.18
C LEU A 12 33.86 -20.02 -36.74
N THR A 13 33.87 -19.11 -35.79
CA THR A 13 33.37 -19.39 -34.44
C THR A 13 31.85 -19.48 -34.59
N ALA A 14 31.32 -20.70 -34.44
CA ALA A 14 29.90 -20.97 -34.32
C ALA A 14 29.35 -20.16 -33.14
N MET A 15 28.49 -19.19 -33.41
CA MET A 15 27.68 -18.53 -32.40
C MET A 15 26.79 -19.61 -31.75
N ASP A 16 27.12 -19.97 -30.54
CA ASP A 16 26.30 -20.78 -29.66
C ASP A 16 24.98 -20.03 -29.38
N ARG A 17 23.96 -20.34 -30.17
CA ARG A 17 22.59 -19.94 -29.94
C ARG A 17 22.02 -20.87 -28.87
N THR A 18 22.40 -20.67 -27.62
CA THR A 18 21.64 -21.24 -26.51
C THR A 18 20.23 -20.65 -26.55
N PRO A 19 19.20 -21.45 -26.79
CA PRO A 19 17.84 -20.95 -26.73
C PRO A 19 17.57 -20.55 -25.26
N HIS A 20 17.36 -19.26 -25.00
CA HIS A 20 16.81 -18.83 -23.72
C HIS A 20 15.53 -19.64 -23.46
N ARG A 21 15.67 -20.66 -22.63
CA ARG A 21 14.57 -21.49 -22.14
C ARG A 21 13.65 -20.55 -21.39
N ARG A 22 12.58 -20.07 -22.05
CA ARG A 22 11.50 -19.32 -21.39
C ARG A 22 11.06 -20.15 -20.20
N GLN A 23 11.44 -19.69 -19.01
CA GLN A 23 11.07 -20.33 -17.76
C GLN A 23 9.55 -20.44 -17.76
N ARG A 24 9.03 -21.66 -17.72
CA ARG A 24 7.59 -21.94 -17.74
C ARG A 24 7.06 -21.46 -16.39
N ILE A 25 6.43 -20.27 -16.39
CA ILE A 25 5.73 -19.71 -15.23
C ILE A 25 4.76 -20.79 -14.74
N SER A 26 4.84 -21.15 -13.45
CA SER A 26 3.99 -22.16 -12.83
C SER A 26 2.50 -21.74 -12.91
N GLN A 27 1.59 -22.69 -12.76
CA GLN A 27 0.16 -22.37 -12.75
C GLN A 27 -0.18 -21.45 -11.56
N THR A 28 0.45 -21.67 -10.42
CA THR A 28 0.29 -20.82 -9.22
C THR A 28 0.73 -19.38 -9.50
N GLU A 29 1.92 -19.19 -10.06
CA GLU A 29 2.40 -17.85 -10.43
C GLU A 29 1.50 -17.14 -11.45
N ARG A 30 0.87 -17.88 -12.38
CA ARG A 30 -0.12 -17.30 -13.33
C ARG A 30 -1.37 -16.83 -12.61
N VAL A 31 -1.88 -17.62 -11.67
CA VAL A 31 -3.04 -17.28 -10.85
C VAL A 31 -2.75 -16.02 -10.03
N GLU A 32 -1.63 -15.97 -9.33
CA GLU A 32 -1.21 -14.82 -8.51
C GLU A 32 -1.02 -13.55 -9.37
N ASN A 33 -0.35 -13.67 -10.51
CA ASN A 33 -0.15 -12.55 -11.43
C ASN A 33 -1.48 -12.02 -11.98
N THR A 34 -2.45 -12.91 -12.26
CA THR A 34 -3.77 -12.48 -12.72
C THR A 34 -4.55 -11.80 -11.61
N GLN A 35 -4.52 -12.33 -10.39
CA GLN A 35 -5.14 -11.67 -9.24
C GLN A 35 -4.55 -10.28 -8.99
N ARG A 36 -3.24 -10.14 -9.02
CA ARG A 36 -2.56 -8.84 -8.86
C ARG A 36 -3.01 -7.83 -9.91
N LYS A 37 -3.03 -8.20 -11.20
CA LYS A 37 -3.55 -7.34 -12.27
C LYS A 37 -4.98 -6.89 -12.05
N LEU A 38 -5.83 -7.76 -11.54
CA LEU A 38 -7.23 -7.46 -11.25
C LEU A 38 -7.37 -6.49 -10.08
N ILE A 39 -6.57 -6.69 -9.02
CA ILE A 39 -6.50 -5.82 -7.86
C ILE A 39 -6.01 -4.43 -8.27
N ASP A 40 -4.88 -4.33 -8.99
CA ASP A 40 -4.32 -3.07 -9.46
C ASP A 40 -5.32 -2.32 -10.35
N ALA A 41 -5.96 -3.00 -11.30
CA ALA A 41 -6.98 -2.40 -12.17
C ALA A 41 -8.19 -1.89 -11.40
N ALA A 42 -8.63 -2.62 -10.37
CA ALA A 42 -9.76 -2.21 -9.54
C ALA A 42 -9.41 -0.98 -8.68
N LEU A 43 -8.21 -0.94 -8.08
CA LEU A 43 -7.72 0.21 -7.31
C LEU A 43 -7.59 1.46 -8.18
N GLN A 44 -7.06 1.32 -9.40
CA GLN A 44 -6.98 2.43 -10.34
C GLN A 44 -8.36 2.96 -10.72
N LEU A 45 -9.34 2.09 -11.03
CA LEU A 45 -10.69 2.52 -11.35
C LEU A 45 -11.42 3.16 -10.16
N LEU A 46 -11.20 2.65 -8.94
CA LEU A 46 -11.72 3.28 -7.74
C LEU A 46 -11.16 4.70 -7.55
N HIS A 47 -9.90 4.91 -7.86
CA HIS A 47 -9.26 6.22 -7.81
C HIS A 47 -9.74 7.16 -8.92
N GLU A 48 -9.77 6.68 -10.17
CA GLU A 48 -10.07 7.50 -11.35
C GLU A 48 -11.60 7.75 -11.55
N GLU A 49 -12.43 6.72 -11.35
CA GLU A 49 -13.86 6.74 -11.69
C GLU A 49 -14.78 6.54 -10.46
N GLY A 50 -14.18 6.31 -9.28
CA GLY A 50 -14.90 6.06 -8.05
C GLY A 50 -15.59 4.69 -8.00
N PHE A 51 -16.34 4.47 -6.90
CA PHE A 51 -16.98 3.16 -6.63
C PHE A 51 -17.96 2.72 -7.74
N LYS A 52 -18.73 3.64 -8.32
CA LYS A 52 -19.70 3.28 -9.38
C LYS A 52 -19.01 2.84 -10.67
N GLY A 53 -17.90 3.47 -11.05
CA GLY A 53 -17.12 3.15 -12.24
C GLY A 53 -16.38 1.80 -12.16
N ALA A 54 -15.99 1.36 -10.97
CA ALA A 54 -15.28 0.10 -10.74
C ALA A 54 -16.22 -1.14 -10.88
N THR A 55 -16.77 -1.36 -12.07
CA THR A 55 -17.59 -2.55 -12.41
C THR A 55 -16.70 -3.73 -12.79
N LEU A 56 -17.22 -4.97 -12.67
CA LEU A 56 -16.46 -6.17 -13.08
C LEU A 56 -16.02 -6.11 -14.56
N GLN A 57 -16.88 -5.57 -15.44
CA GLN A 57 -16.56 -5.39 -16.86
C GLN A 57 -15.44 -4.37 -17.07
N ALA A 58 -15.50 -3.23 -16.39
CA ALA A 58 -14.47 -2.19 -16.47
C ALA A 58 -13.12 -2.71 -15.94
N ILE A 59 -13.14 -3.42 -14.81
CA ILE A 59 -11.96 -4.02 -14.19
C ILE A 59 -11.33 -5.09 -15.11
N ALA A 60 -12.12 -5.99 -15.66
CA ALA A 60 -11.63 -7.03 -16.58
C ALA A 60 -10.97 -6.40 -17.82
N ARG A 61 -11.62 -5.37 -18.40
CA ARG A 61 -11.09 -4.62 -19.56
C ARG A 61 -9.77 -3.92 -19.22
N LYS A 62 -9.70 -3.21 -18.07
CA LYS A 62 -8.49 -2.50 -17.64
C LYS A 62 -7.34 -3.45 -17.32
N ALA A 63 -7.62 -4.59 -16.70
CA ALA A 63 -6.67 -5.66 -16.42
C ALA A 63 -6.26 -6.48 -17.67
N GLN A 64 -6.90 -6.26 -18.81
CA GLN A 64 -6.68 -7.01 -20.05
C GLN A 64 -6.93 -8.53 -19.89
N VAL A 65 -7.96 -8.88 -19.13
CA VAL A 65 -8.43 -10.27 -18.98
C VAL A 65 -9.89 -10.41 -19.42
N SER A 66 -10.33 -11.64 -19.73
CA SER A 66 -11.74 -11.86 -19.98
C SER A 66 -12.58 -11.76 -18.70
N LEU A 67 -13.85 -11.38 -18.84
CA LEU A 67 -14.78 -11.34 -17.70
C LEU A 67 -14.89 -12.71 -17.02
N GLY A 68 -14.88 -13.80 -17.81
CA GLY A 68 -14.89 -15.17 -17.28
C GLY A 68 -13.64 -15.50 -16.45
N ALA A 69 -12.45 -15.03 -16.88
CA ALA A 69 -11.22 -15.19 -16.11
C ALA A 69 -11.29 -14.39 -14.79
N LEU A 70 -11.83 -13.16 -14.81
CA LEU A 70 -12.07 -12.40 -13.59
C LEU A 70 -13.02 -13.14 -12.64
N GLN A 71 -14.16 -13.63 -13.15
CA GLN A 71 -15.16 -14.35 -12.35
C GLN A 71 -14.65 -15.69 -11.79
N HIS A 72 -13.65 -16.30 -12.42
CA HIS A 72 -12.94 -17.45 -11.85
C HIS A 72 -12.17 -17.09 -10.57
N HIS A 73 -11.56 -15.89 -10.51
CA HIS A 73 -10.84 -15.40 -9.33
C HIS A 73 -11.78 -14.78 -8.29
N PHE A 74 -12.74 -13.99 -8.75
CA PHE A 74 -13.67 -13.24 -7.88
C PHE A 74 -15.10 -13.46 -8.39
N LYS A 75 -15.84 -14.31 -7.70
CA LYS A 75 -17.21 -14.68 -8.09
C LYS A 75 -18.17 -13.49 -8.14
N THR A 76 -17.97 -12.52 -7.27
CA THR A 76 -18.79 -11.30 -7.17
C THR A 76 -17.90 -10.06 -7.11
N ARG A 77 -18.52 -8.91 -7.42
CA ARG A 77 -17.87 -7.61 -7.23
C ARG A 77 -17.51 -7.37 -5.75
N ASP A 78 -18.41 -7.74 -4.85
CA ASP A 78 -18.21 -7.54 -3.42
C ASP A 78 -17.01 -8.35 -2.91
N ALA A 79 -16.85 -9.60 -3.33
CA ALA A 79 -15.68 -10.42 -2.99
C ALA A 79 -14.35 -9.79 -3.48
N LEU A 80 -14.36 -9.13 -4.65
CA LEU A 80 -13.20 -8.35 -5.10
C LEU A 80 -12.99 -7.12 -4.21
N MET A 81 -14.03 -6.36 -3.89
CA MET A 81 -13.94 -5.17 -3.06
C MET A 81 -13.42 -5.48 -1.64
N GLU A 82 -13.86 -6.57 -1.04
CA GLU A 82 -13.36 -7.08 0.24
C GLU A 82 -11.86 -7.40 0.18
N ARG A 83 -11.41 -8.03 -0.91
CA ARG A 83 -9.98 -8.32 -1.10
C ARG A 83 -9.14 -7.05 -1.26
N LEU A 84 -9.67 -5.99 -1.88
CA LEU A 84 -8.98 -4.71 -2.02
C LEU A 84 -8.68 -4.06 -0.65
N VAL A 85 -9.59 -4.17 0.31
CA VAL A 85 -9.36 -3.62 1.66
C VAL A 85 -8.14 -4.27 2.31
N GLN A 86 -7.97 -5.57 2.18
CA GLN A 86 -6.80 -6.28 2.70
C GLN A 86 -5.49 -5.76 2.06
N GLU A 87 -5.49 -5.56 0.75
CA GLU A 87 -4.32 -5.06 0.01
C GLU A 87 -3.92 -3.64 0.45
N ILE A 88 -4.91 -2.74 0.56
CA ILE A 88 -4.68 -1.34 0.94
C ILE A 88 -4.17 -1.25 2.39
N MET A 89 -4.62 -2.14 3.26
CA MET A 89 -4.32 -2.09 4.71
C MET A 89 -3.07 -2.90 5.09
N GLU A 90 -2.52 -3.72 4.18
CA GLU A 90 -1.34 -4.53 4.46
C GLU A 90 -0.16 -3.72 5.04
N PRO A 91 0.22 -2.53 4.50
CA PRO A 91 1.33 -1.76 5.03
C PRO A 91 1.16 -1.29 6.49
N LEU A 92 -0.08 -1.26 7.00
CA LEU A 92 -0.41 -0.93 8.39
C LEU A 92 -0.32 -2.13 9.34
N SER A 93 -0.10 -3.34 8.82
CA SER A 93 0.05 -4.56 9.63
C SER A 93 1.31 -4.49 10.50
N ALA A 94 1.43 -5.40 11.46
CA ALA A 94 2.62 -5.49 12.32
C ALA A 94 3.93 -5.77 11.54
N GLN A 95 3.83 -6.42 10.38
CA GLN A 95 4.92 -6.67 9.44
C GLN A 95 5.02 -5.60 8.34
N GLY A 96 4.18 -4.57 8.41
CA GLY A 96 4.12 -3.52 7.39
C GLY A 96 5.35 -2.62 7.36
N SER A 97 5.51 -1.93 6.25
CA SER A 97 6.69 -1.13 5.93
C SER A 97 6.79 0.21 6.67
N ILE A 98 5.77 0.57 7.45
CA ILE A 98 5.72 1.89 8.11
C ILE A 98 6.47 1.95 9.45
N TRP A 99 6.77 0.80 10.05
CA TRP A 99 7.33 0.74 11.39
C TRP A 99 8.84 0.96 11.36
N PRO A 100 9.35 1.97 12.10
CA PRO A 100 10.79 2.25 12.21
C PRO A 100 11.49 1.28 13.13
N ASP A 101 12.83 1.34 13.10
CA ASP A 101 13.66 0.64 14.09
C ASP A 101 13.41 1.23 15.49
N ARG A 102 13.08 0.35 16.44
CA ARG A 102 12.82 0.71 17.83
C ARG A 102 14.06 1.19 18.59
N ALA A 103 15.26 0.88 18.07
CA ALA A 103 16.52 1.33 18.64
C ALA A 103 16.80 2.83 18.38
N LEU A 104 16.08 3.46 17.44
CA LEU A 104 16.24 4.89 17.19
C LEU A 104 15.81 5.73 18.40
N PRO A 105 16.47 6.87 18.68
CA PRO A 105 16.00 7.84 19.65
C PRO A 105 14.56 8.28 19.35
N LEU A 106 13.78 8.56 20.38
CA LEU A 106 12.35 8.85 20.25
C LEU A 106 12.01 9.91 19.19
N PRO A 107 12.68 11.09 19.11
CA PRO A 107 12.38 12.08 18.08
C PRO A 107 12.67 11.58 16.66
N GLU A 108 13.80 10.91 16.46
CA GLU A 108 14.16 10.34 15.15
C GLU A 108 13.21 9.22 14.73
N ARG A 109 12.83 8.37 15.70
CA ARG A 109 11.86 7.29 15.49
C ARG A 109 10.48 7.83 15.13
N ALA A 110 10.02 8.89 15.79
CA ALA A 110 8.75 9.55 15.48
C ALA A 110 8.78 10.15 14.07
N HIS A 111 9.87 10.83 13.71
CA HIS A 111 10.03 11.40 12.37
C HIS A 111 10.04 10.30 11.29
N ASP A 112 10.85 9.23 11.45
CA ASP A 112 10.94 8.12 10.49
C ASP A 112 9.58 7.41 10.33
N PHE A 113 8.87 7.18 11.43
CA PHE A 113 7.51 6.64 11.40
C PHE A 113 6.56 7.51 10.56
N VAL A 114 6.53 8.81 10.83
CA VAL A 114 5.62 9.73 10.14
C VAL A 114 5.92 9.78 8.65
N GLN A 115 7.20 9.84 8.26
CA GLN A 115 7.61 9.86 6.86
C GLN A 115 7.26 8.55 6.13
N ARG A 116 7.52 7.40 6.75
CA ARG A 116 7.18 6.09 6.17
C ARG A 116 5.68 5.89 6.04
N ALA A 117 4.92 6.20 7.09
CA ALA A 117 3.46 6.08 7.07
C ALA A 117 2.85 6.96 5.98
N TRP A 118 3.31 8.19 5.88
CA TRP A 118 2.87 9.11 4.84
C TRP A 118 3.16 8.58 3.44
N LYS A 119 4.45 8.32 3.16
CA LYS A 119 4.91 7.90 1.84
C LYS A 119 4.34 6.56 1.37
N ASN A 120 4.25 5.59 2.29
CA ASN A 120 3.90 4.21 1.92
C ASN A 120 2.41 3.92 1.99
N VAL A 121 1.61 4.80 2.65
CA VAL A 121 0.16 4.59 2.84
C VAL A 121 -0.63 5.84 2.48
N PHE A 122 -0.57 6.88 3.32
CA PHE A 122 -1.59 7.92 3.35
C PHE A 122 -1.57 8.90 2.17
N CYS A 123 -0.41 9.09 1.49
CA CYS A 123 -0.33 9.89 0.27
C CYS A 123 -0.47 9.06 -1.03
N THR A 124 -0.81 7.78 -0.93
CA THR A 124 -0.86 6.90 -2.10
C THR A 124 -2.22 6.94 -2.81
N PRO A 125 -2.25 6.76 -4.14
CA PRO A 125 -3.52 6.60 -4.87
C PRO A 125 -4.37 5.42 -4.35
N HIS A 126 -3.74 4.38 -3.83
CA HIS A 126 -4.43 3.24 -3.21
C HIS A 126 -5.23 3.66 -1.97
N TYR A 127 -4.66 4.56 -1.15
CA TYR A 127 -5.37 5.10 0.02
C TYR A 127 -6.58 5.95 -0.39
N GLN A 128 -6.45 6.76 -1.44
CA GLN A 128 -7.57 7.52 -1.99
C GLN A 128 -8.66 6.60 -2.58
N ALA A 129 -8.23 5.51 -3.26
CA ALA A 129 -9.15 4.47 -3.73
C ALA A 129 -9.93 3.81 -2.57
N ALA A 130 -9.29 3.62 -1.40
CA ALA A 130 -9.98 3.12 -0.20
C ALA A 130 -11.14 4.01 0.22
N TRP A 131 -10.98 5.32 0.20
CA TRP A 131 -12.06 6.25 0.53
C TRP A 131 -13.20 6.20 -0.48
N SER A 132 -12.89 6.09 -1.78
CA SER A 132 -13.91 5.88 -2.82
C SER A 132 -14.70 4.59 -2.56
N LEU A 133 -14.01 3.52 -2.13
CA LEU A 133 -14.64 2.25 -1.75
C LEU A 133 -15.53 2.42 -0.51
N PHE A 134 -15.01 2.94 0.60
CA PHE A 134 -15.73 3.10 1.87
C PHE A 134 -16.99 3.96 1.70
N LEU A 135 -16.87 5.12 1.07
CA LEU A 135 -18.00 6.01 0.86
C LEU A 135 -19.00 5.43 -0.15
N GLY A 136 -18.51 4.82 -1.21
CA GLY A 136 -19.33 4.27 -2.28
C GLY A 136 -20.09 3.00 -1.89
N CYS A 137 -19.54 2.14 -1.00
CA CYS A 137 -20.24 0.92 -0.54
C CYS A 137 -21.25 1.17 0.58
N LYS A 138 -21.28 2.37 1.18
CA LYS A 138 -22.19 2.69 2.31
C LYS A 138 -23.67 2.35 2.05
N PRO A 139 -24.22 2.51 0.83
CA PRO A 139 -25.59 2.08 0.55
C PRO A 139 -25.79 0.55 0.54
N SER A 140 -24.73 -0.23 0.38
CA SER A 140 -24.77 -1.71 0.44
C SER A 140 -24.50 -2.16 1.86
N SER A 141 -25.54 -2.42 2.64
CA SER A 141 -25.44 -2.71 4.07
C SER A 141 -24.53 -3.91 4.40
N ALA A 142 -24.59 -4.99 3.62
CA ALA A 142 -23.80 -6.19 3.86
C ALA A 142 -22.31 -5.96 3.54
N LEU A 143 -21.98 -5.43 2.36
CA LEU A 143 -20.61 -5.10 1.97
C LEU A 143 -20.00 -4.08 2.93
N PHE A 144 -20.74 -3.01 3.25
CA PHE A 144 -20.27 -1.99 4.18
C PHE A 144 -20.00 -2.55 5.58
N ALA A 145 -20.89 -3.40 6.11
CA ALA A 145 -20.69 -4.03 7.43
C ALA A 145 -19.40 -4.89 7.45
N HIS A 146 -19.18 -5.69 6.40
CA HIS A 146 -17.99 -6.53 6.29
C HIS A 146 -16.70 -5.68 6.21
N ILE A 147 -16.66 -4.70 5.32
CA ILE A 147 -15.52 -3.78 5.17
C ILE A 147 -15.27 -2.99 6.46
N ASN A 148 -16.32 -2.53 7.15
CA ASN A 148 -16.17 -1.82 8.42
C ASN A 148 -15.61 -2.72 9.52
N ALA A 149 -16.00 -3.99 9.57
CA ALA A 149 -15.43 -4.95 10.51
C ALA A 149 -13.93 -5.17 10.27
N GLN A 150 -13.50 -5.33 9.00
CA GLN A 150 -12.08 -5.41 8.64
C GLN A 150 -11.32 -4.14 9.06
N ARG A 151 -11.87 -2.96 8.78
CA ARG A 151 -11.29 -1.67 9.18
C ARG A 151 -11.07 -1.61 10.70
N VAL A 152 -12.05 -2.02 11.50
CA VAL A 152 -11.93 -2.02 12.97
C VAL A 152 -10.79 -2.92 13.44
N GLN A 153 -10.60 -4.08 12.82
CA GLN A 153 -9.48 -4.97 13.16
C GLN A 153 -8.13 -4.32 12.82
N VAL A 154 -8.02 -3.67 11.66
CA VAL A 154 -6.82 -2.94 11.27
C VAL A 154 -6.53 -1.79 12.24
N ASP A 155 -7.55 -1.04 12.66
CA ASP A 155 -7.39 0.06 13.61
C ASP A 155 -6.80 -0.45 14.94
N HIS A 156 -7.35 -1.53 15.50
CA HIS A 156 -6.85 -2.12 16.74
C HIS A 156 -5.42 -2.63 16.59
N GLY A 157 -5.11 -3.28 15.47
CA GLY A 157 -3.76 -3.74 15.17
C GLY A 157 -2.76 -2.58 15.09
N PHE A 158 -3.15 -1.51 14.39
CA PHE A 158 -2.34 -0.29 14.29
C PHE A 158 -2.07 0.33 15.66
N TYR A 159 -3.10 0.51 16.50
CA TYR A 159 -2.93 1.11 17.82
C TYR A 159 -2.00 0.27 18.70
N ALA A 160 -2.17 -1.04 18.70
CA ALA A 160 -1.30 -1.94 19.45
C ALA A 160 0.16 -1.85 18.98
N GLN A 161 0.39 -1.90 17.67
CA GLN A 161 1.73 -1.83 17.09
C GLN A 161 2.36 -0.44 17.28
N PHE A 162 1.57 0.64 17.21
CA PHE A 162 2.03 2.00 17.51
C PHE A 162 2.57 2.10 18.94
N LEU A 163 1.80 1.62 19.92
CA LEU A 163 2.21 1.65 21.33
C LEU A 163 3.42 0.72 21.60
N GLN A 164 3.54 -0.39 20.88
CA GLN A 164 4.77 -1.21 20.94
C GLN A 164 5.98 -0.50 20.34
N THR A 165 5.78 0.31 19.30
CA THR A 165 6.85 1.09 18.65
C THR A 165 7.27 2.28 19.50
N PHE A 166 6.35 2.85 20.27
CA PHE A 166 6.56 4.01 21.13
C PHE A 166 6.22 3.68 22.61
N PRO A 167 6.97 2.81 23.27
CA PRO A 167 6.69 2.40 24.65
C PRO A 167 6.71 3.57 25.62
N GLU A 168 7.50 4.61 25.36
CA GLU A 168 7.57 5.82 26.17
C GLU A 168 6.20 6.50 26.31
N ILE A 169 5.34 6.43 25.29
CA ILE A 169 3.98 6.95 25.36
C ILE A 169 3.15 6.11 26.34
N THR A 170 3.33 4.79 26.36
CA THR A 170 2.63 3.91 27.32
C THR A 170 3.08 4.19 28.74
N ASP A 171 4.36 4.46 28.94
CA ASP A 171 4.96 4.65 30.27
C ASP A 171 4.67 6.04 30.86
N HIS A 172 4.53 7.06 30.03
CA HIS A 172 4.50 8.45 30.48
C HIS A 172 3.17 9.19 30.20
N HIS A 173 2.42 8.82 29.16
CA HIS A 173 1.21 9.58 28.81
C HIS A 173 -0.02 9.05 29.54
N PRO A 174 -0.89 9.92 30.14
CA PRO A 174 -2.09 9.50 30.86
C PRO A 174 -3.13 8.79 29.97
N HIS A 175 -3.07 9.01 28.65
CA HIS A 175 -4.01 8.43 27.69
C HIS A 175 -3.29 7.86 26.45
N PRO A 176 -2.45 6.82 26.58
CA PRO A 176 -1.63 6.31 25.49
C PRO A 176 -2.45 5.84 24.28
N GLN A 177 -3.56 5.17 24.52
CA GLN A 177 -4.50 4.76 23.47
C GLN A 177 -5.08 5.96 22.71
N GLY A 178 -5.38 7.05 23.43
CA GLY A 178 -5.86 8.30 22.84
C GLY A 178 -4.83 8.91 21.90
N VAL A 179 -3.54 8.87 22.25
CA VAL A 179 -2.45 9.32 21.36
C VAL A 179 -2.45 8.51 20.06
N ALA A 180 -2.48 7.17 20.15
CA ALA A 180 -2.50 6.30 18.97
C ALA A 180 -3.72 6.59 18.06
N ILE A 181 -4.90 6.76 18.65
CA ILE A 181 -6.14 7.11 17.94
C ILE A 181 -5.98 8.48 17.24
N THR A 182 -5.45 9.47 17.93
CA THR A 182 -5.28 10.84 17.40
C THR A 182 -4.29 10.86 16.24
N VAL A 183 -3.15 10.19 16.38
CA VAL A 183 -2.14 10.08 15.31
C VAL A 183 -2.72 9.43 14.06
N PHE A 184 -3.47 8.33 14.24
CA PHE A 184 -4.09 7.64 13.12
C PHE A 184 -5.21 8.45 12.46
N ALA A 185 -6.00 9.17 13.26
CA ALA A 185 -7.03 10.08 12.75
C ALA A 185 -6.42 11.26 11.98
N ALA A 186 -5.29 11.81 12.45
CA ALA A 186 -4.58 12.88 11.79
C ALA A 186 -4.07 12.46 10.41
N PHE A 187 -3.42 11.30 10.30
CA PHE A 187 -3.01 10.74 9.01
C PHE A 187 -4.19 10.53 8.05
N ARG A 188 -5.29 9.98 8.56
CA ARG A 188 -6.50 9.76 7.75
C ARG A 188 -7.06 11.05 7.19
N GLY A 189 -7.17 12.07 8.04
CA GLY A 189 -7.64 13.40 7.62
C GLY A 189 -6.73 14.01 6.58
N ALA A 190 -5.43 14.04 6.82
CA ALA A 190 -4.45 14.59 5.89
C ALA A 190 -4.45 13.84 4.55
N GLY A 191 -4.51 12.50 4.57
CA GLY A 191 -4.55 11.69 3.35
C GLY A 191 -5.82 11.91 2.51
N VAL A 192 -6.95 12.24 3.14
CA VAL A 192 -8.17 12.66 2.42
C VAL A 192 -8.01 14.06 1.82
N LEU A 193 -7.32 14.96 2.53
CA LEU A 193 -7.07 16.32 2.05
C LEU A 193 -6.17 16.36 0.80
N GLU A 194 -5.36 15.32 0.55
CA GLU A 194 -4.60 15.19 -0.71
C GLU A 194 -5.49 15.09 -1.98
N LEU A 195 -6.81 14.93 -1.82
CA LEU A 195 -7.77 15.09 -2.93
C LEU A 195 -7.99 16.56 -3.32
N PHE A 196 -7.48 17.48 -2.52
CA PHE A 196 -7.62 18.92 -2.71
C PHE A 196 -6.23 19.52 -2.71
N ASP A 197 -5.82 20.25 -3.66
CA ASP A 197 -4.49 20.82 -3.93
C ASP A 197 -3.68 21.30 -2.69
N VAL A 198 -3.34 20.38 -1.79
CA VAL A 198 -2.52 20.65 -0.60
C VAL A 198 -1.11 21.03 -1.03
N THR A 199 -0.62 22.17 -0.57
CA THR A 199 0.73 22.63 -0.91
C THR A 199 1.80 21.79 -0.20
N THR A 200 2.98 21.71 -0.79
CA THR A 200 4.13 21.01 -0.17
C THR A 200 4.45 21.58 1.20
N THR A 201 4.38 22.91 1.37
CA THR A 201 4.65 23.59 2.64
C THR A 201 3.66 23.18 3.74
N GLU A 202 2.36 23.13 3.42
CA GLU A 202 1.32 22.68 4.37
C GLU A 202 1.53 21.22 4.77
N ARG A 203 1.86 20.36 3.80
CA ARG A 203 2.15 18.95 4.04
C ARG A 203 3.37 18.76 4.95
N GLU A 204 4.47 19.44 4.66
CA GLU A 204 5.69 19.37 5.47
C GLU A 204 5.46 19.89 6.90
N ALA A 205 4.72 21.00 7.05
CA ALA A 205 4.35 21.54 8.36
C ALA A 205 3.49 20.53 9.15
N PHE A 206 2.50 19.90 8.51
CA PHE A 206 1.68 18.86 9.14
C PHE A 206 2.53 17.67 9.60
N LEU A 207 3.37 17.12 8.72
CA LEU A 207 4.18 15.94 9.03
C LEU A 207 5.21 16.24 10.15
N GLY A 208 5.86 17.39 10.11
CA GLY A 208 6.77 17.84 11.18
C GLY A 208 6.05 17.96 12.52
N THR A 209 4.92 18.67 12.54
CA THR A 209 4.11 18.84 13.76
C THR A 209 3.61 17.52 14.32
N LEU A 210 3.21 16.58 13.46
CA LEU A 210 2.75 15.27 13.90
C LEU A 210 3.90 14.45 14.52
N ALA A 211 5.09 14.49 13.95
CA ALA A 211 6.28 13.86 14.53
C ALA A 211 6.64 14.44 15.89
N ASP A 212 6.65 15.78 16.01
CA ASP A 212 6.89 16.47 17.28
C ASP A 212 5.84 16.11 18.34
N THR A 213 4.58 16.02 17.95
CA THR A 213 3.47 15.61 18.84
C THR A 213 3.68 14.21 19.40
N ILE A 214 4.11 13.25 18.56
CA ILE A 214 4.43 11.88 19.00
C ILE A 214 5.62 11.90 19.99
N ALA A 215 6.68 12.62 19.66
CA ALA A 215 7.86 12.72 20.52
C ALA A 215 7.52 13.35 21.87
N GLN A 216 6.76 14.44 21.88
CA GLN A 216 6.32 15.11 23.10
C GLN A 216 5.43 14.22 23.96
N ALA A 217 4.52 13.45 23.36
CA ALA A 217 3.65 12.51 24.07
C ALA A 217 4.44 11.45 24.86
N GLY A 218 5.62 11.04 24.36
CA GLY A 218 6.51 10.11 25.06
C GLY A 218 7.42 10.78 26.11
N GLN A 219 7.43 12.12 26.22
CA GLN A 219 8.26 12.86 27.16
C GLN A 219 7.47 13.50 28.32
N ILE A 220 6.14 13.34 28.34
CA ILE A 220 5.30 13.90 29.41
C ILE A 220 5.74 13.29 30.73
N ALA A 221 6.28 14.12 31.64
CA ALA A 221 6.62 13.66 32.98
C ALA A 221 5.31 13.28 33.73
N SER A 222 5.24 12.07 34.24
CA SER A 222 4.16 11.69 35.17
C SER A 222 4.21 12.60 36.40
N THR A 223 3.22 13.48 36.53
CA THR A 223 2.99 14.32 37.71
C THR A 223 2.42 13.53 38.84
#